data_e3b81d8d2dd593e8be8351b913711d94
#
_entry.id   e3b81d8d2dd593e8be8351b913711d94
#
_cell.length_a   1.000
_cell.length_b   1.000
_cell.length_c   1.000
_cell.angle_alpha   90.00
_cell.angle_beta   90.00
_cell.angle_gamma   90.00
#
_symmetry.space_group_name_H-M   'P 1'
#
loop_
_entity.id
_entity.type
_entity.pdbx_description
1 polymer ?
#
loop_
_entity_poly.entity_id
_entity_poly.type
_entity_poly.pdbx_seq_one_letter_code
_entity_poly.pdbx_strand_id
1 'polypeptide(L)'
;MTSYSEFATRDLRLVLLRELAGQPDYTANEAVLHRVAEVFGHHRSRDHIRAQLRWLADVEAVRLQEVAGVLVATLKQRGLDHVEGRSVIDGINRPSPEG
;
A
#
# COMPACT_ATOMS: atom_id res chain seq x y z
N MET A 1 4.61 22.91 -0.37
CA MET A 1 5.20 22.15 0.75
C MET A 1 4.24 21.02 1.16
N THR A 2 4.76 19.81 1.30
CA THR A 2 3.96 18.66 1.69
C THR A 2 3.69 18.72 3.21
N SER A 3 2.42 18.61 3.61
CA SER A 3 2.06 18.56 5.03
C SER A 3 2.47 17.22 5.65
N TYR A 4 2.54 17.18 6.98
CA TYR A 4 2.82 15.93 7.68
C TYR A 4 1.78 14.86 7.33
N SER A 5 0.52 15.27 7.25
CA SER A 5 -0.59 14.37 6.92
C SER A 5 -0.43 13.77 5.52
N GLU A 6 -0.03 14.59 4.54
CA GLU A 6 0.24 14.08 3.19
C GLU A 6 1.44 13.14 3.17
N PHE A 7 2.49 13.51 3.89
CA PHE A 7 3.68 12.66 4.00
C PHE A 7 3.32 11.31 4.59
N ALA A 8 2.55 11.30 5.70
CA ALA A 8 2.16 10.07 6.35
C ALA A 8 1.29 9.19 5.44
N THR A 9 0.38 9.81 4.67
CA THR A 9 -0.46 9.06 3.74
C THR A 9 0.38 8.41 2.64
N ARG A 10 1.33 9.14 2.08
CA ARG A 10 2.22 8.61 1.04
C ARG A 10 3.11 7.49 1.59
N ASP A 11 3.54 7.63 2.83
CA ASP A 11 4.34 6.60 3.49
C ASP A 11 3.50 5.34 3.74
N LEU A 12 2.28 5.51 4.22
CA LEU A 12 1.37 4.38 4.42
C LEU A 12 1.18 3.60 3.12
N ARG A 13 0.98 4.29 2.01
CA ARG A 13 0.82 3.63 0.71
C ARG A 13 2.05 2.80 0.35
N LEU A 14 3.24 3.33 0.61
CA LEU A 14 4.48 2.58 0.37
C LEU A 14 4.58 1.35 1.28
N VAL A 15 4.21 1.50 2.56
CA VAL A 15 4.20 0.37 3.51
C VAL A 15 3.30 -0.75 3.00
N LEU A 16 2.10 -0.40 2.52
CA LEU A 16 1.16 -1.40 2.00
C LEU A 16 1.73 -2.14 0.78
N LEU A 17 2.32 -1.39 -0.15
CA LEU A 17 2.92 -2.02 -1.34
C LEU A 17 4.12 -2.90 -0.98
N ARG A 18 4.95 -2.47 -0.05
CA ARG A 18 6.11 -3.26 0.39
C ARG A 18 5.69 -4.57 1.04
N GLU A 19 4.61 -4.53 1.82
CA GLU A 19 4.11 -5.77 2.42
C GLU A 19 3.64 -6.74 1.35
N LEU A 20 2.90 -6.24 0.36
CA LEU A 20 2.46 -7.09 -0.74
C LEU A 20 3.64 -7.67 -1.52
N ALA A 21 4.67 -6.86 -1.75
CA ALA A 21 5.87 -7.32 -2.47
C ALA A 21 6.59 -8.44 -1.73
N GLY A 22 6.47 -8.47 -0.40
CA GLY A 22 7.09 -9.51 0.42
C GLY A 22 6.28 -10.80 0.55
N GLN A 23 5.03 -10.81 0.08
CA GLN A 23 4.20 -12.01 0.16
C GLN A 23 4.54 -12.95 -1.00
N PRO A 24 4.49 -14.29 -0.78
CA PRO A 24 4.85 -15.24 -1.82
C PRO A 24 4.05 -15.11 -3.12
N ASP A 25 2.78 -14.70 -3.02
CA ASP A 25 1.88 -14.54 -4.17
C ASP A 25 1.49 -13.08 -4.38
N TYR A 26 2.21 -12.13 -3.76
CA TYR A 26 1.95 -10.70 -3.85
C TYR A 26 0.55 -10.32 -3.36
N THR A 27 -0.04 -11.11 -2.47
CA THR A 27 -1.44 -10.96 -2.07
C THR A 27 -1.58 -10.93 -0.56
N ALA A 28 -2.45 -10.05 -0.05
CA ALA A 28 -2.82 -10.00 1.36
C ALA A 28 -4.19 -9.36 1.50
N ASN A 29 -4.90 -9.73 2.57
CA ASN A 29 -6.20 -9.14 2.86
C ASN A 29 -6.05 -7.88 3.72
N GLU A 30 -7.15 -7.11 3.80
CA GLU A 30 -7.16 -5.83 4.51
C GLU A 30 -6.82 -5.95 6.01
N ALA A 31 -7.14 -7.08 6.65
CA ALA A 31 -6.83 -7.27 8.06
C ALA A 31 -5.33 -7.38 8.29
N VAL A 32 -4.64 -8.15 7.46
CA VAL A 32 -3.19 -8.28 7.51
C VAL A 32 -2.53 -6.92 7.24
N LEU A 33 -3.01 -6.23 6.20
CA LEU A 33 -2.44 -4.94 5.83
C LEU A 33 -2.66 -3.88 6.92
N HIS A 34 -3.82 -3.90 7.57
CA HIS A 34 -4.11 -3.00 8.69
C HIS A 34 -3.12 -3.25 9.83
N ARG A 35 -2.88 -4.53 10.16
CA ARG A 35 -1.96 -4.90 11.23
C ARG A 35 -0.52 -4.48 10.91
N VAL A 36 -0.08 -4.69 9.67
CA VAL A 36 1.27 -4.30 9.24
C VAL A 36 1.41 -2.78 9.31
N ALA A 37 0.40 -2.04 8.89
CA ALA A 37 0.42 -0.58 8.98
C ALA A 37 0.65 -0.13 10.43
N GLU A 38 0.01 -0.77 11.40
CA GLU A 38 0.20 -0.46 12.82
C GLU A 38 1.64 -0.70 13.27
N VAL A 39 2.25 -1.79 12.82
CA VAL A 39 3.65 -2.10 13.15
C VAL A 39 4.58 -0.99 12.67
N PHE A 40 4.26 -0.36 11.54
CA PHE A 40 5.05 0.74 10.99
C PHE A 40 4.58 2.12 11.46
N GLY A 41 3.76 2.18 12.50
CA GLY A 41 3.37 3.44 13.13
C GLY A 41 2.14 4.11 12.56
N HIS A 42 1.43 3.46 11.63
CA HIS A 42 0.22 4.02 11.04
C HIS A 42 -1.01 3.49 11.77
N HIS A 43 -1.40 4.18 12.82
CA HIS A 43 -2.56 3.78 13.66
C HIS A 43 -3.83 4.39 13.08
N ARG A 44 -4.31 3.83 11.96
CA ARG A 44 -5.49 4.31 11.27
C ARG A 44 -6.58 3.26 11.30
N SER A 45 -7.82 3.70 11.08
CA SER A 45 -8.97 2.80 11.10
C SER A 45 -8.90 1.80 9.93
N ARG A 46 -9.65 0.71 10.07
CA ARG A 46 -9.81 -0.26 9.01
C ARG A 46 -10.38 0.40 7.75
N ASP A 47 -11.34 1.31 7.94
CA ASP A 47 -11.92 2.05 6.82
C ASP A 47 -10.90 2.91 6.09
N HIS A 48 -9.97 3.51 6.84
CA HIS A 48 -8.91 4.31 6.21
C HIS A 48 -8.00 3.42 5.35
N ILE A 49 -7.64 2.23 5.85
CA ILE A 49 -6.85 1.28 5.08
C ILE A 49 -7.59 0.87 3.81
N ARG A 50 -8.89 0.58 3.91
CA ARG A 50 -9.71 0.24 2.74
C ARG A 50 -9.69 1.37 1.70
N ALA A 51 -9.80 2.63 2.17
CA ALA A 51 -9.74 3.79 1.27
C ALA A 51 -8.39 3.87 0.55
N GLN A 52 -7.30 3.61 1.26
CA GLN A 52 -5.97 3.61 0.64
C GLN A 52 -5.80 2.47 -0.36
N LEU A 53 -6.36 1.30 -0.08
CA LEU A 53 -6.32 0.20 -1.03
C LEU A 53 -7.10 0.54 -2.30
N ARG A 54 -8.25 1.21 -2.17
CA ARG A 54 -9.02 1.65 -3.35
C ARG A 54 -8.23 2.68 -4.16
N TRP A 55 -7.56 3.61 -3.47
CA TRP A 55 -6.70 4.58 -4.14
C TRP A 55 -5.57 3.89 -4.91
N LEU A 56 -4.94 2.88 -4.29
CA LEU A 56 -3.87 2.11 -4.94
C LEU A 56 -4.38 1.33 -6.16
N ALA A 57 -5.62 0.86 -6.10
CA ALA A 57 -6.24 0.19 -7.25
C ALA A 57 -6.52 1.20 -8.37
N ASP A 58 -6.96 2.41 -8.02
CA ASP A 58 -7.25 3.45 -9.00
C ASP A 58 -6.00 3.87 -9.78
N VAL A 59 -4.83 3.85 -9.15
CA VAL A 59 -3.58 4.16 -9.84
C VAL A 59 -2.91 2.91 -10.43
N GLU A 60 -3.60 1.79 -10.42
CA GLU A 60 -3.14 0.54 -11.04
C GLU A 60 -1.93 -0.10 -10.34
N ALA A 61 -1.72 0.25 -9.07
CA ALA A 61 -0.64 -0.34 -8.29
C ALA A 61 -1.02 -1.72 -7.75
N VAL A 62 -2.30 -1.93 -7.47
CA VAL A 62 -2.82 -3.20 -6.98
C VAL A 62 -4.12 -3.55 -7.70
N ARG A 63 -4.48 -4.82 -7.64
CA ARG A 63 -5.80 -5.30 -8.02
C ARG A 63 -6.54 -5.64 -6.74
N LEU A 64 -7.81 -5.24 -6.65
CA LEU A 64 -8.64 -5.56 -5.50
C LEU A 64 -9.72 -6.56 -5.86
N GLN A 65 -10.00 -7.42 -4.90
CA GLN A 65 -11.10 -8.36 -4.98
C GLN A 65 -11.80 -8.34 -3.61
N GLU A 66 -13.11 -8.39 -3.60
CA GLU A 66 -13.85 -8.45 -2.35
C GLU A 66 -14.37 -9.86 -2.15
N VAL A 67 -14.03 -10.46 -1.02
CA VAL A 67 -14.44 -11.83 -0.68
C VAL A 67 -15.09 -11.78 0.69
N ALA A 68 -16.38 -12.11 0.75
CA ALA A 68 -17.16 -12.11 2.00
C ALA A 68 -17.01 -10.77 2.76
N GLY A 69 -17.04 -9.65 2.03
CA GLY A 69 -16.96 -8.31 2.64
C GLY A 69 -15.55 -7.87 2.99
N VAL A 70 -14.54 -8.66 2.67
CA VAL A 70 -13.13 -8.36 3.00
C VAL A 70 -12.38 -8.06 1.70
N LEU A 71 -11.66 -6.93 1.67
CA LEU A 71 -10.82 -6.61 0.51
C LEU A 71 -9.55 -7.44 0.53
N VAL A 72 -9.21 -8.00 -0.63
CA VAL A 72 -7.98 -8.74 -0.85
C VAL A 72 -7.22 -8.00 -1.96
N ALA A 73 -5.99 -7.61 -1.68
CA ALA A 73 -5.16 -6.86 -2.62
C ALA A 73 -4.06 -7.74 -3.18
N THR A 74 -3.84 -7.64 -4.49
CA THR A 74 -2.72 -8.30 -5.17
C THR A 74 -1.89 -7.23 -5.84
N LEU A 75 -0.58 -7.24 -5.61
CA LEU A 75 0.33 -6.27 -6.20
C LEU A 75 0.41 -6.49 -7.71
N LYS A 76 0.25 -5.40 -8.46
CA LYS A 76 0.42 -5.43 -9.92
C LYS A 76 1.85 -5.05 -10.28
N GLN A 77 2.23 -5.31 -11.52
CA GLN A 77 3.60 -4.99 -11.97
C GLN A 77 3.95 -3.52 -11.75
N ARG A 78 3.00 -2.62 -11.98
CA ARG A 78 3.22 -1.19 -11.77
C ARG A 78 3.59 -0.88 -10.32
N GLY A 79 2.90 -1.52 -9.36
CA GLY A 79 3.22 -1.35 -7.95
C GLY A 79 4.56 -1.94 -7.57
N LEU A 80 4.88 -3.10 -8.12
CA LEU A 80 6.17 -3.75 -7.89
C LEU A 80 7.31 -2.88 -8.45
N ASP A 81 7.13 -2.31 -9.64
CA ASP A 81 8.12 -1.42 -10.23
C ASP A 81 8.40 -0.21 -9.34
N HIS A 82 7.35 0.34 -8.71
CA HIS A 82 7.52 1.44 -7.77
C HIS A 82 8.33 1.01 -6.55
N VAL A 83 7.99 -0.14 -5.95
CA VAL A 83 8.67 -0.65 -4.75
C VAL A 83 10.14 -0.93 -5.05
N GLU A 84 10.44 -1.40 -6.25
CA GLU A 84 11.81 -1.74 -6.65
C GLU A 84 12.57 -0.58 -7.30
N GLY A 85 11.94 0.59 -7.35
CA GLY A 85 12.61 1.79 -7.83
C GLY A 85 12.73 1.93 -9.33
N ARG A 86 12.04 1.08 -10.11
CA ARG A 86 12.09 1.13 -11.58
C ARG A 86 11.18 2.20 -12.18
N SER A 87 10.16 2.60 -11.45
CA SER A 87 9.27 3.69 -11.87
C SER A 87 8.70 4.35 -10.62
N VAL A 88 8.03 5.49 -10.82
CA VAL A 88 7.47 6.27 -9.71
C VAL A 88 5.99 6.48 -9.96
N ILE A 89 5.18 6.23 -8.93
CA ILE A 89 3.76 6.56 -8.93
C ILE A 89 3.58 7.80 -8.06
N ASP A 90 3.05 8.88 -8.65
CA ASP A 90 2.79 10.10 -7.88
C ASP A 90 1.80 9.77 -6.75
N GLY A 91 2.05 10.32 -5.57
CA GLY A 91 1.19 10.11 -4.40
C GLY A 91 1.68 9.00 -3.49
N ILE A 92 2.75 8.31 -3.85
CA ILE A 92 3.37 7.27 -3.02
C ILE A 92 4.83 7.68 -2.78
N ASN A 93 5.28 7.59 -1.54
CA ASN A 93 6.68 7.88 -1.24
C ASN A 93 7.59 6.92 -2.00
N ARG A 94 8.73 7.44 -2.43
CA ARG A 94 9.74 6.61 -3.08
C ARG A 94 10.41 5.72 -2.04
N PRO A 95 10.75 4.48 -2.40
CA PRO A 95 11.52 3.64 -1.49
C PRO A 95 12.90 4.25 -1.28
N SER A 96 13.37 4.22 -0.02
CA SER A 96 14.72 4.67 0.30
C SER A 96 15.72 3.62 -0.19
N PRO A 97 16.89 4.05 -0.73
CA PRO A 97 17.93 3.10 -1.14
C PRO A 97 18.40 2.19 -0.01
N GLU A 98 18.24 2.62 1.23
CA GLU A 98 18.69 1.90 2.42
C GLU A 98 17.56 1.18 3.15
N GLY A 99 16.35 1.35 2.68
CA GLY A 99 15.19 0.88 3.41
C GLY A 99 14.54 -0.36 2.91
#